data_1dfd79d0e98d04dcba67a1218a3a5ad3
#
_entry.id   1dfd79d0e98d04dcba67a1218a3a5ad3
#
_cell.length_a   1.000
_cell.length_b   1.000
_cell.length_c   1.000
_cell.angle_alpha   90.00
_cell.angle_beta   90.00
_cell.angle_gamma   90.00
#
_symmetry.space_group_name_H-M   'P 1'
#
loop_
_entity.id
_entity.type
_entity.pdbx_description
1 polymer ?
#
loop_
_entity_poly.entity_id
_entity_poly.type
_entity_poly.pdbx_seq_one_letter_code
_entity_poly.pdbx_strand_id
1 'polypeptide(L)'
;YCRIGEYLGIVKEENAQDSSVWIRKGTLDGDGKAVFTVQAALAGVGAVSTGCFANLLDEPMFVSGTGIYALVSSNYASGRVTQNRSWYLNAMLTEERGLADCTAVQWNGMFLLAVGGGVVYVLDGRQERSYRRASNSDYIYEGYYWDGIPAVCWMVRKDGADEHLYFGTDDGRICRFSSDWDDMRRFSDDGKG
;
A
#
# COMPACT_ATOMS: atom_id res chain seq x y z
N TYR A 1 -2.86 -7.88 7.94
CA TYR A 1 -1.47 -8.34 8.11
C TYR A 1 -0.75 -8.38 6.77
N CYS A 2 0.59 -8.25 6.81
CA CYS A 2 1.44 -8.24 5.64
C CYS A 2 2.68 -9.13 5.86
N ARG A 3 3.30 -9.55 4.77
CA ARG A 3 4.58 -10.26 4.81
C ARG A 3 5.72 -9.25 4.82
N ILE A 4 6.69 -9.42 5.70
CA ILE A 4 7.86 -8.57 5.83
C ILE A 4 9.10 -9.46 5.77
N GLY A 5 9.58 -9.78 4.57
CA GLY A 5 10.61 -10.80 4.39
C GLY A 5 10.15 -12.16 4.91
N GLU A 6 10.82 -12.70 5.92
CA GLU A 6 10.46 -13.97 6.58
C GLU A 6 9.50 -13.82 7.76
N TYR A 7 9.06 -12.59 8.07
CA TYR A 7 8.21 -12.30 9.21
C TYR A 7 6.77 -12.01 8.78
N LEU A 8 5.84 -12.25 9.70
CA LEU A 8 4.47 -11.79 9.58
C LEU A 8 4.31 -10.47 10.35
N GLY A 9 3.98 -9.41 9.63
CA GLY A 9 3.57 -8.15 10.22
C GLY A 9 2.06 -8.14 10.46
N ILE A 10 1.67 -7.87 11.70
CA ILE A 10 0.28 -7.69 12.11
C ILE A 10 0.12 -6.22 12.43
N VAL A 11 -0.64 -5.51 11.60
CA VAL A 11 -0.94 -4.09 11.81
C VAL A 11 -2.35 -4.01 12.33
N LYS A 12 -2.52 -3.37 13.47
CA LYS A 12 -3.80 -3.09 14.09
C LYS A 12 -4.27 -1.70 13.69
N GLU A 13 -5.51 -1.42 13.98
CA GLU A 13 -6.06 -0.08 13.91
C GLU A 13 -5.23 0.89 14.79
N GLU A 14 -5.14 2.13 14.37
CA GLU A 14 -4.38 3.15 15.07
C GLU A 14 -4.92 3.36 16.47
N ASN A 15 -4.04 3.23 17.44
CA ASN A 15 -4.32 3.51 18.84
C ASN A 15 -3.12 4.25 19.44
N ALA A 16 -3.37 5.41 20.01
CA ALA A 16 -2.32 6.26 20.60
C ALA A 16 -1.64 5.64 21.84
N GLN A 17 -2.23 4.62 22.43
CA GLN A 17 -1.80 4.06 23.72
C GLN A 17 -1.08 2.70 23.58
N ASP A 18 -1.35 1.95 22.51
CA ASP A 18 -0.83 0.60 22.30
C ASP A 18 0.02 0.51 21.04
N SER A 19 0.82 -0.57 20.97
CA SER A 19 1.53 -0.90 19.73
C SER A 19 0.52 -1.23 18.62
N SER A 20 0.66 -0.53 17.51
CA SER A 20 -0.16 -0.73 16.33
C SER A 20 0.44 -1.76 15.38
N VAL A 21 1.76 -1.99 15.43
CA VAL A 21 2.46 -2.97 14.62
C VAL A 21 3.09 -4.04 15.50
N TRP A 22 2.80 -5.30 15.18
CA TRP A 22 3.35 -6.47 15.84
C TRP A 22 4.04 -7.35 14.80
N ILE A 23 5.17 -7.93 15.16
CA ILE A 23 5.93 -8.83 14.30
C ILE A 23 5.93 -10.21 14.89
N ARG A 24 5.51 -11.21 14.11
CA ARG A 24 5.58 -12.62 14.46
C ARG A 24 6.72 -13.27 13.70
N LYS A 25 7.62 -13.88 14.45
CA LYS A 25 8.77 -14.62 13.94
C LYS A 25 8.63 -16.10 14.28
N GLY A 26 8.88 -16.98 13.30
CA GLY A 26 9.08 -18.40 13.54
C GLY A 26 10.53 -18.67 13.89
N THR A 27 10.77 -19.35 15.00
CA THR A 27 12.09 -19.85 15.41
C THR A 27 11.97 -21.29 15.87
N LEU A 28 13.08 -22.02 15.89
CA LEU A 28 13.14 -23.31 16.57
C LEU A 28 13.65 -23.10 17.98
N ASP A 29 13.06 -23.79 18.95
CA ASP A 29 13.58 -23.85 20.32
C ASP A 29 14.77 -24.84 20.41
N GLY A 30 15.31 -25.00 21.62
CA GLY A 30 16.44 -25.90 21.89
C GLY A 30 16.17 -27.39 21.58
N ASP A 31 14.91 -27.78 21.49
CA ASP A 31 14.45 -29.14 21.18
C ASP A 31 14.06 -29.30 19.69
N GLY A 32 14.25 -28.27 18.88
CA GLY A 32 13.94 -28.25 17.46
C GLY A 32 12.44 -28.07 17.16
N LYS A 33 11.63 -27.68 18.16
CA LYS A 33 10.20 -27.41 17.99
C LYS A 33 9.97 -25.99 17.52
N ALA A 34 9.05 -25.81 16.57
CA ALA A 34 8.70 -24.47 16.06
C ALA A 34 8.01 -23.63 17.14
N VAL A 35 8.57 -22.45 17.42
CA VAL A 35 8.02 -21.44 18.33
C VAL A 35 7.76 -20.16 17.56
N PHE A 36 6.60 -19.56 17.76
CA PHE A 36 6.18 -18.35 17.08
C PHE A 36 6.01 -17.22 18.09
N THR A 37 7.07 -16.46 18.31
CA THR A 37 7.03 -15.32 19.20
C THR A 37 6.41 -14.10 18.51
N VAL A 38 5.62 -13.34 19.26
CA VAL A 38 5.05 -12.06 18.82
C VAL A 38 5.72 -10.96 19.61
N GLN A 39 6.25 -9.98 18.90
CA GLN A 39 6.91 -8.83 19.48
C GLN A 39 6.22 -7.54 19.08
N ALA A 40 6.02 -6.63 20.01
CA ALA A 40 5.58 -5.27 19.72
C ALA A 40 6.69 -4.55 18.95
N ALA A 41 6.35 -3.97 17.81
CA ALA A 41 7.33 -3.33 16.95
C ALA A 41 7.18 -1.81 16.91
N LEU A 42 5.97 -1.29 16.93
CA LEU A 42 5.71 0.14 16.82
C LEU A 42 4.41 0.56 17.48
N ALA A 43 4.40 1.75 18.08
CA ALA A 43 3.21 2.41 18.57
C ALA A 43 2.85 3.63 17.71
N GLY A 44 1.59 4.00 17.68
CA GLY A 44 1.13 5.29 17.15
C GLY A 44 0.74 5.34 15.67
N VAL A 45 1.08 4.33 14.86
CA VAL A 45 0.68 4.29 13.43
C VAL A 45 0.06 2.93 13.14
N GLY A 46 -1.23 2.92 12.82
CA GLY A 46 -2.00 1.72 12.52
C GLY A 46 -2.71 1.80 11.17
N ALA A 47 -3.25 0.68 10.72
CA ALA A 47 -3.96 0.61 9.45
C ALA A 47 -5.42 1.04 9.60
N VAL A 48 -5.92 1.80 8.63
CA VAL A 48 -7.32 2.28 8.62
C VAL A 48 -8.29 1.26 8.03
N SER A 49 -7.80 0.30 7.23
CA SER A 49 -8.61 -0.67 6.52
C SER A 49 -7.89 -2.01 6.40
N THR A 50 -8.63 -3.09 6.26
CA THR A 50 -8.09 -4.41 5.94
C THR A 50 -7.63 -4.54 4.49
N GLY A 51 -8.17 -3.73 3.59
CA GLY A 51 -7.83 -3.68 2.16
C GLY A 51 -6.66 -2.76 1.81
N CYS A 52 -6.12 -2.02 2.78
CA CYS A 52 -5.17 -0.95 2.54
C CYS A 52 -3.69 -1.37 2.45
N PHE A 53 -3.43 -2.66 2.22
CA PHE A 53 -2.08 -3.23 2.18
C PHE A 53 -1.68 -3.62 0.77
N ALA A 54 -0.51 -3.18 0.35
CA ALA A 54 0.19 -3.71 -0.82
C ALA A 54 1.70 -3.49 -0.67
N ASN A 55 2.50 -4.24 -1.43
CA ASN A 55 3.93 -3.97 -1.49
C ASN A 55 4.21 -2.95 -2.60
N LEU A 56 5.17 -2.07 -2.37
CA LEU A 56 5.76 -1.28 -3.46
C LEU A 56 7.24 -1.59 -3.50
N LEU A 57 7.71 -2.14 -4.62
CA LEU A 57 9.03 -2.77 -4.69
C LEU A 57 9.13 -3.83 -3.57
N ASP A 58 10.12 -3.73 -2.71
CA ASP A 58 10.34 -4.63 -1.56
C ASP A 58 9.79 -4.10 -0.23
N GLU A 59 9.09 -2.96 -0.26
CA GLU A 59 8.55 -2.32 0.92
C GLU A 59 7.07 -2.70 1.14
N PRO A 60 6.72 -3.42 2.23
CA PRO A 60 5.34 -3.58 2.64
C PRO A 60 4.77 -2.24 3.08
N MET A 61 3.66 -1.84 2.47
CA MET A 61 3.01 -0.56 2.71
C MET A 61 1.59 -0.75 3.23
N PHE A 62 1.14 0.21 4.01
CA PHE A 62 -0.22 0.31 4.51
C PHE A 62 -0.65 1.76 4.66
N VAL A 63 -1.95 1.98 4.73
CA VAL A 63 -2.54 3.32 4.91
C VAL A 63 -2.96 3.52 6.36
N SER A 64 -2.55 4.64 6.91
CA SER A 64 -2.94 5.17 8.21
C SER A 64 -3.78 6.44 8.03
N GLY A 65 -4.47 6.88 9.06
CA GLY A 65 -5.17 8.17 9.06
C GLY A 65 -4.26 9.39 8.80
N THR A 66 -2.95 9.23 8.85
CA THR A 66 -1.96 10.31 8.65
C THR A 66 -1.12 10.15 7.38
N GLY A 67 -1.40 9.16 6.54
CA GLY A 67 -0.72 8.94 5.27
C GLY A 67 -0.45 7.48 4.93
N ILE A 68 0.34 7.24 3.89
CA ILE A 68 0.79 5.91 3.49
C ILE A 68 2.18 5.66 4.08
N TYR A 69 2.33 4.55 4.78
CA TYR A 69 3.55 4.18 5.49
C TYR A 69 4.13 2.88 4.97
N ALA A 70 5.46 2.84 4.88
CA ALA A 70 6.22 1.62 4.64
C ALA A 70 6.79 1.07 5.95
N LEU A 71 6.86 -0.25 6.05
CA LEU A 71 7.57 -0.95 7.11
C LEU A 71 9.00 -1.22 6.67
N VAL A 72 9.94 -0.42 7.16
CA VAL A 72 11.34 -0.50 6.77
C VAL A 72 12.23 -1.05 7.87
N SER A 73 13.35 -1.64 7.50
CA SER A 73 14.37 -2.09 8.44
C SER A 73 15.23 -0.92 8.87
N SER A 74 15.39 -0.70 10.17
CA SER A 74 16.31 0.32 10.68
C SER A 74 17.67 -0.30 11.00
N ASN A 75 18.74 0.32 10.48
CA ASN A 75 20.11 -0.09 10.79
C ASN A 75 20.57 0.38 12.18
N TYR A 76 19.84 1.31 12.80
CA TYR A 76 20.24 1.94 14.06
C TYR A 76 19.52 1.37 15.30
N ALA A 77 18.44 0.67 15.08
CA ALA A 77 17.74 -0.05 16.14
C ALA A 77 17.46 -1.45 15.63
N SER A 78 17.60 -2.44 16.47
CA SER A 78 17.22 -3.83 16.17
C SER A 78 15.70 -4.00 15.91
N GLY A 79 15.02 -2.92 15.59
CA GLY A 79 13.59 -2.80 15.33
C GLY A 79 13.29 -2.32 13.91
N ARG A 80 12.05 -2.55 13.49
CA ARG A 80 11.48 -1.99 12.27
C ARG A 80 10.78 -0.70 12.59
N VAL A 81 10.86 0.25 11.67
CA VAL A 81 10.23 1.56 11.80
C VAL A 81 9.27 1.76 10.63
N THR A 82 8.26 2.57 10.84
CA THR A 82 7.41 3.06 9.76
C THR A 82 7.99 4.34 9.20
N GLN A 83 7.91 4.48 7.90
CA GLN A 83 8.27 5.72 7.21
C GLN A 83 7.13 6.16 6.31
N ASN A 84 6.77 7.44 6.41
CA ASN A 84 5.77 8.04 5.54
C ASN A 84 6.32 8.11 4.11
N ARG A 85 5.54 7.57 3.15
CA ARG A 85 5.88 7.53 1.73
C ARG A 85 5.02 8.47 0.87
N SER A 86 3.97 9.01 1.43
CA SER A 86 2.99 9.85 0.72
C SER A 86 3.07 11.33 1.08
N TRP A 87 4.21 11.81 1.52
CA TRP A 87 4.38 13.19 2.03
C TRP A 87 3.74 14.25 1.13
N TYR A 88 3.93 14.15 -0.18
CA TYR A 88 3.38 15.12 -1.15
C TYR A 88 1.87 15.00 -1.36
N LEU A 89 1.27 13.87 -0.99
CA LEU A 89 -0.16 13.61 -1.13
C LEU A 89 -0.92 13.73 0.20
N ASN A 90 -0.21 13.81 1.31
CA ASN A 90 -0.83 13.72 2.64
C ASN A 90 -1.90 14.78 2.87
N ALA A 91 -1.70 16.01 2.42
CA ALA A 91 -2.67 17.08 2.62
C ALA A 91 -4.05 16.76 2.02
N MET A 92 -4.06 16.08 0.87
CA MET A 92 -5.31 15.64 0.23
C MET A 92 -5.80 14.32 0.82
N LEU A 93 -4.90 13.36 0.97
CA LEU A 93 -5.21 12.01 1.42
C LEU A 93 -5.84 11.98 2.82
N THR A 94 -5.35 12.79 3.74
CA THR A 94 -5.86 12.83 5.14
C THR A 94 -7.23 13.48 5.27
N GLU A 95 -7.68 14.21 4.25
CA GLU A 95 -9.02 14.81 4.21
C GLU A 95 -10.07 13.86 3.60
N GLU A 96 -9.63 12.72 3.02
CA GLU A 96 -10.52 11.76 2.41
C GLU A 96 -11.41 11.05 3.43
N ARG A 97 -12.71 11.05 3.18
CA ARG A 97 -13.72 10.42 4.05
C ARG A 97 -13.77 8.90 3.87
N GLY A 98 -13.30 8.41 2.74
CA GLY A 98 -13.39 6.99 2.34
C GLY A 98 -12.20 6.13 2.79
N LEU A 99 -11.31 6.63 3.65
CA LEU A 99 -10.11 5.89 4.07
C LEU A 99 -10.43 4.58 4.80
N ALA A 100 -11.55 4.51 5.52
CA ALA A 100 -11.95 3.29 6.24
C ALA A 100 -12.28 2.12 5.29
N ASP A 101 -12.71 2.41 4.08
CA ASP A 101 -13.08 1.43 3.05
C ASP A 101 -12.06 1.37 1.90
N CYS A 102 -10.90 2.00 2.07
CA CYS A 102 -9.90 2.06 1.04
C CYS A 102 -9.32 0.68 0.70
N THR A 103 -8.94 0.52 -0.56
CA THR A 103 -8.32 -0.70 -1.07
C THR A 103 -7.08 -0.37 -1.88
N ALA A 104 -6.01 -1.15 -1.66
CA ALA A 104 -4.72 -0.94 -2.28
C ALA A 104 -4.30 -2.12 -3.14
N VAL A 105 -3.51 -1.82 -4.16
CA VAL A 105 -2.88 -2.83 -5.02
C VAL A 105 -1.51 -2.34 -5.50
N GLN A 106 -0.61 -3.28 -5.74
CA GLN A 106 0.62 -3.03 -6.48
C GLN A 106 0.42 -3.48 -7.92
N TRP A 107 0.73 -2.60 -8.86
CA TRP A 107 0.69 -2.90 -10.29
C TRP A 107 1.75 -2.10 -11.03
N ASN A 108 2.51 -2.76 -11.89
CA ASN A 108 3.50 -2.14 -12.76
C ASN A 108 4.45 -1.16 -12.03
N GLY A 109 4.93 -1.56 -10.84
CA GLY A 109 5.84 -0.74 -10.04
C GLY A 109 5.18 0.46 -9.34
N MET A 110 3.86 0.52 -9.33
CA MET A 110 3.08 1.55 -8.64
C MET A 110 2.28 0.95 -7.48
N PHE A 111 2.11 1.72 -6.44
CA PHE A 111 1.11 1.48 -5.39
C PHE A 111 -0.11 2.33 -5.71
N LEU A 112 -1.26 1.68 -5.86
CA LEU A 112 -2.54 2.32 -6.17
C LEU A 112 -3.44 2.19 -4.97
N LEU A 113 -4.05 3.28 -4.53
CA LEU A 113 -4.98 3.34 -3.41
C LEU A 113 -6.30 3.97 -3.85
N ALA A 114 -7.35 3.17 -3.94
CA ALA A 114 -8.71 3.69 -4.12
C ALA A 114 -9.31 4.03 -2.76
N VAL A 115 -9.84 5.24 -2.63
CA VAL A 115 -10.45 5.77 -1.40
C VAL A 115 -11.97 5.98 -1.50
N GLY A 116 -12.58 5.47 -2.56
CA GLY A 116 -13.98 5.71 -2.87
C GLY A 116 -14.20 6.97 -3.70
N GLY A 117 -15.46 7.20 -4.10
CA GLY A 117 -15.82 8.38 -4.90
C GLY A 117 -15.14 8.47 -6.28
N GLY A 118 -14.49 7.40 -6.74
CA GLY A 118 -13.75 7.37 -8.01
C GLY A 118 -12.31 7.92 -7.92
N VAL A 119 -11.81 8.13 -6.73
CA VAL A 119 -10.48 8.70 -6.49
C VAL A 119 -9.44 7.60 -6.24
N VAL A 120 -8.29 7.71 -6.90
CA VAL A 120 -7.14 6.82 -6.72
C VAL A 120 -5.88 7.64 -6.51
N TYR A 121 -5.23 7.43 -5.38
CA TYR A 121 -3.89 7.92 -5.09
C TYR A 121 -2.85 6.94 -5.59
N VAL A 122 -1.80 7.43 -6.23
CA VAL A 122 -0.75 6.61 -6.84
C VAL A 122 0.60 7.03 -6.30
N LEU A 123 1.39 6.06 -5.84
CA LEU A 123 2.81 6.24 -5.60
C LEU A 123 3.59 5.48 -6.66
N ASP A 124 4.45 6.17 -7.40
CA ASP A 124 5.24 5.57 -8.48
C ASP A 124 6.65 5.21 -7.99
N GLY A 125 6.89 3.90 -7.86
CA GLY A 125 8.18 3.35 -7.48
C GLY A 125 9.17 3.16 -8.65
N ARG A 126 8.76 3.40 -9.88
CA ARG A 126 9.62 3.24 -11.06
C ARG A 126 10.61 4.39 -11.25
N GLN A 127 10.32 5.53 -10.64
CA GLN A 127 11.19 6.70 -10.67
C GLN A 127 11.92 6.82 -9.34
N GLU A 128 13.18 6.42 -9.32
CA GLU A 128 14.05 6.71 -8.19
C GLU A 128 14.36 8.21 -8.16
N ARG A 129 13.75 8.93 -7.23
CA ARG A 129 14.30 10.21 -6.87
C ARG A 129 15.53 10.02 -6.01
N SER A 130 16.69 9.98 -6.64
CA SER A 130 17.94 10.15 -5.95
C SER A 130 18.05 11.62 -5.48
N TYR A 131 17.34 11.98 -4.42
CA TYR A 131 17.73 13.15 -3.68
C TYR A 131 19.08 12.87 -3.03
N ARG A 132 20.07 13.70 -3.34
CA ARG A 132 21.46 13.64 -2.95
C ARG A 132 21.72 13.72 -1.45
N ARG A 133 20.92 13.12 -0.62
CA ARG A 133 21.20 12.96 0.81
C ARG A 133 21.20 11.49 1.15
N ALA A 134 22.37 11.05 1.50
CA ALA A 134 22.78 9.71 1.88
C ALA A 134 22.06 9.18 3.13
N SER A 135 20.75 9.15 3.12
CA SER A 135 19.95 8.46 4.11
C SER A 135 18.97 7.56 3.37
N ASN A 136 19.11 6.25 3.55
CA ASN A 136 18.15 5.26 3.04
C ASN A 136 16.73 5.45 3.63
N SER A 137 16.52 6.50 4.41
CA SER A 137 15.26 6.83 5.06
C SER A 137 14.35 7.75 4.27
N ASP A 138 14.85 8.39 3.21
CA ASP A 138 14.16 9.48 2.52
C ASP A 138 13.63 9.07 1.14
N TYR A 139 13.20 7.82 0.98
CA TYR A 139 12.53 7.38 -0.23
C TYR A 139 11.14 8.01 -0.29
N ILE A 140 11.05 9.12 -1.02
CA ILE A 140 9.79 9.78 -1.33
C ILE A 140 9.46 9.44 -2.77
N TYR A 141 8.39 8.65 -2.95
CA TYR A 141 7.89 8.31 -4.28
C TYR A 141 7.21 9.51 -4.94
N GLU A 142 7.23 9.55 -6.27
CA GLU A 142 6.36 10.43 -7.03
C GLU A 142 4.90 10.08 -6.71
N GLY A 143 4.07 11.09 -6.52
CA GLY A 143 2.68 10.92 -6.18
C GLY A 143 1.77 11.51 -7.25
N TYR A 144 0.72 10.76 -7.62
CA TYR A 144 -0.29 11.19 -8.58
C TYR A 144 -1.69 11.03 -7.99
N TYR A 145 -2.60 11.80 -8.52
CA TYR A 145 -4.01 11.72 -8.23
C TYR A 145 -4.76 11.42 -9.52
N TRP A 146 -5.56 10.34 -9.50
CA TRP A 146 -6.44 9.96 -10.60
C TRP A 146 -7.88 10.05 -10.14
N ASP A 147 -8.77 10.51 -10.99
CA ASP A 147 -10.20 10.56 -10.76
C ASP A 147 -10.97 9.71 -11.78
N GLY A 148 -12.25 9.51 -11.56
CA GLY A 148 -13.10 8.75 -12.45
C GLY A 148 -12.90 7.24 -12.44
N ILE A 149 -12.22 6.68 -11.42
CA ILE A 149 -11.96 5.24 -11.26
C ILE A 149 -12.68 4.72 -10.02
N PRO A 150 -13.96 4.29 -10.13
CA PRO A 150 -14.78 3.89 -8.98
C PRO A 150 -14.42 2.46 -8.51
N ALA A 151 -13.15 2.24 -8.20
CA ALA A 151 -12.66 0.96 -7.75
C ALA A 151 -13.01 0.71 -6.28
N VAL A 152 -13.63 -0.43 -5.99
CA VAL A 152 -13.88 -0.94 -4.63
C VAL A 152 -13.05 -2.18 -4.31
N CYS A 153 -12.49 -2.82 -5.32
CA CYS A 153 -11.53 -3.92 -5.18
C CYS A 153 -10.66 -4.02 -6.41
N TRP A 154 -9.51 -4.66 -6.25
CA TRP A 154 -8.49 -4.78 -7.28
C TRP A 154 -8.12 -6.22 -7.57
N MET A 155 -7.73 -6.49 -8.80
CA MET A 155 -7.11 -7.74 -9.20
C MET A 155 -6.02 -7.48 -10.23
N VAL A 156 -4.83 -8.04 -10.01
CA VAL A 156 -3.77 -8.09 -11.02
C VAL A 156 -3.71 -9.49 -11.59
N ARG A 157 -3.88 -9.60 -12.90
CA ARG A 157 -3.71 -10.85 -13.65
C ARG A 157 -2.40 -10.79 -14.42
N LYS A 158 -1.58 -11.82 -14.25
CA LYS A 158 -0.39 -12.02 -15.06
C LYS A 158 -0.71 -12.91 -16.25
N ASP A 159 -0.25 -12.48 -17.43
CA ASP A 159 -0.35 -13.22 -18.67
C ASP A 159 1.03 -13.23 -19.37
N GLY A 160 1.83 -14.25 -19.05
CA GLY A 160 3.23 -14.26 -19.42
C GLY A 160 4.03 -13.16 -18.74
N ALA A 161 4.58 -12.24 -19.53
CA ALA A 161 5.32 -11.07 -19.04
C ALA A 161 4.41 -9.86 -18.75
N ASP A 162 3.18 -9.88 -19.21
CA ASP A 162 2.25 -8.76 -19.09
C ASP A 162 1.43 -8.85 -17.81
N GLU A 163 1.20 -7.69 -17.20
CA GLU A 163 0.33 -7.54 -16.04
C GLU A 163 -0.89 -6.69 -16.42
N HIS A 164 -2.06 -7.25 -16.26
CA HIS A 164 -3.32 -6.55 -16.48
C HIS A 164 -3.99 -6.19 -15.15
N LEU A 165 -4.30 -4.91 -14.98
CA LEU A 165 -5.03 -4.42 -13.82
C LEU A 165 -6.53 -4.43 -14.09
N TYR A 166 -7.27 -5.03 -13.16
CA TYR A 166 -8.73 -5.05 -13.12
C TYR A 166 -9.20 -4.42 -11.81
N PHE A 167 -10.39 -3.86 -11.86
CA PHE A 167 -11.09 -3.42 -10.64
C PHE A 167 -12.57 -3.73 -10.73
N GLY A 168 -13.16 -3.97 -9.57
CA GLY A 168 -14.61 -4.06 -9.41
C GLY A 168 -15.18 -2.72 -8.97
N THR A 169 -16.42 -2.47 -9.34
CA THR A 169 -17.19 -1.28 -8.96
C THR A 169 -18.31 -1.67 -8.00
N ASP A 170 -18.87 -0.72 -7.27
CA ASP A 170 -19.97 -0.93 -6.34
C ASP A 170 -21.28 -1.36 -6.99
N ASP A 171 -21.47 -1.02 -8.27
CA ASP A 171 -22.60 -1.46 -9.08
C ASP A 171 -22.39 -2.86 -9.74
N GLY A 172 -21.30 -3.55 -9.40
CA GLY A 172 -21.04 -4.94 -9.80
C GLY A 172 -20.37 -5.11 -11.16
N ARG A 173 -19.85 -4.05 -11.76
CA ARG A 173 -19.05 -4.15 -13.00
C ARG A 173 -17.62 -4.57 -12.70
N ILE A 174 -16.99 -5.24 -13.68
CA ILE A 174 -15.57 -5.54 -13.70
C ILE A 174 -14.95 -4.78 -14.87
N CYS A 175 -14.02 -3.90 -14.55
CA CYS A 175 -13.33 -3.05 -15.50
C CYS A 175 -11.86 -3.45 -15.61
N ARG A 176 -11.25 -3.23 -16.76
CA ARG A 176 -9.82 -3.46 -17.03
C ARG A 176 -9.17 -2.17 -17.52
N PHE A 177 -8.00 -1.86 -16.98
CA PHE A 177 -7.15 -0.83 -17.57
C PHE A 177 -6.68 -1.28 -18.94
N SER A 178 -6.91 -0.45 -19.96
CA SER A 178 -6.40 -0.68 -21.30
C SER A 178 -4.95 -0.24 -21.39
N SER A 179 -4.11 -1.06 -22.05
CA SER A 179 -2.76 -0.67 -22.44
C SER A 179 -2.72 -0.10 -23.87
N ASP A 180 -3.87 -0.01 -24.52
CA ASP A 180 -3.98 0.50 -25.88
C ASP A 180 -4.00 2.03 -25.86
N TRP A 181 -2.83 2.62 -26.01
CA TRP A 181 -2.62 4.07 -26.00
C TRP A 181 -3.20 4.76 -27.27
N ASP A 182 -3.39 4.01 -28.33
CA ASP A 182 -3.95 4.53 -29.58
C ASP A 182 -5.45 4.83 -29.44
N ASP A 183 -6.10 4.19 -28.49
CA ASP A 183 -7.53 4.32 -28.27
C ASP A 183 -7.87 5.34 -27.18
N MET A 184 -7.03 6.26 -26.81
CA MET A 184 -7.24 7.37 -25.85
C MET A 184 -8.66 7.44 -25.22
N ARG A 185 -9.31 6.28 -25.03
CA ARG A 185 -10.61 6.17 -24.43
C ARG A 185 -10.47 6.55 -22.98
N ARG A 186 -10.90 7.72 -22.70
CA ARG A 186 -11.21 8.11 -21.35
C ARG A 186 -12.26 7.12 -20.85
N PHE A 187 -12.12 6.70 -19.63
CA PHE A 187 -13.21 6.07 -18.92
C PHE A 187 -14.44 6.97 -19.04
N SER A 188 -15.39 6.57 -19.84
CA SER A 188 -16.65 7.25 -19.96
C SER A 188 -17.66 6.40 -19.20
N ASP A 189 -18.19 6.98 -18.15
CA ASP A 189 -19.19 6.36 -17.30
C ASP A 189 -20.59 6.34 -17.95
N ASP A 190 -20.70 6.86 -19.18
CA ASP A 190 -21.93 6.91 -19.95
C ASP A 190 -22.18 5.67 -20.84
N GLY A 191 -21.33 4.66 -20.72
CA GLY A 191 -21.42 3.42 -21.49
C GLY A 191 -21.21 3.60 -23.00
N LYS A 192 -20.70 4.75 -23.42
CA LYS A 192 -20.37 5.11 -24.79
C LYS A 192 -18.87 5.14 -25.01
N GLY A 193 -18.17 4.16 -24.48
CA GLY A 193 -16.76 3.96 -24.73
C GLY A 193 -16.50 3.24 -26.04
#